data_f99a0128a88d2b91ac0f2e9ec3213c90
#
_entry.id   f99a0128a88d2b91ac0f2e9ec3213c90
#
_cell.length_a   1.000
_cell.length_b   1.000
_cell.length_c   1.000
_cell.angle_alpha   90.00
_cell.angle_beta   90.00
_cell.angle_gamma   90.00
#
_symmetry.space_group_name_H-M   'P 1'
#
loop_
_entity.id
_entity.type
_entity.pdbx_description
1 polymer ?
#
loop_
_entity_poly.entity_id
_entity_poly.type
_entity_poly.pdbx_seq_one_letter_code
_entity_poly.pdbx_strand_id
1 'polypeptide(L)'
;MISGLSHVSIVVPDLAAAARRLRDMYGLVIGEAKVNEEQGVRLAYVELGNARIELMEPARVDSPVAKFLERNPNGGIHHFCLAVGDVESTVTQLRDKGARVLGDGKAQVNVHGARIAFVHPKDFLGALVELEEHQDEEGGAR
;
A
#
# COMPACT_ATOMS: atom_id res chain seq x y z
N MET A 1 18.67 3.68 1.66
CA MET A 1 17.63 3.50 0.62
C MET A 1 16.33 2.97 1.24
N ILE A 2 16.15 1.67 1.32
CA ILE A 2 14.95 1.08 1.96
C ILE A 2 15.22 0.93 3.45
N SER A 3 14.32 1.45 4.29
CA SER A 3 14.50 1.45 5.74
C SER A 3 13.58 0.46 6.47
N GLY A 4 12.55 -0.05 5.82
CA GLY A 4 11.66 -1.02 6.44
C GLY A 4 10.42 -1.31 5.63
N LEU A 5 9.56 -2.14 6.20
CA LEU A 5 8.23 -2.44 5.67
C LEU A 5 7.24 -1.46 6.29
N SER A 6 6.54 -0.70 5.46
CA SER A 6 5.46 0.18 5.91
C SER A 6 4.18 -0.61 6.13
N HIS A 7 3.69 -1.25 5.07
CA HIS A 7 2.46 -2.05 5.14
C HIS A 7 2.38 -3.08 4.02
N VAL A 8 1.46 -4.02 4.20
CA VAL A 8 1.00 -4.94 3.17
C VAL A 8 -0.44 -4.58 2.85
N SER A 9 -0.76 -4.39 1.57
CA SER A 9 -2.12 -4.06 1.13
C SER A 9 -2.85 -5.30 0.65
N ILE A 10 -4.02 -5.52 1.22
CA ILE A 10 -4.90 -6.65 0.90
C ILE A 10 -6.22 -6.09 0.39
N VAL A 11 -6.60 -6.48 -0.82
CA VAL A 11 -7.93 -6.16 -1.37
C VAL A 11 -8.92 -7.21 -0.88
N VAL A 12 -10.05 -6.75 -0.37
CA VAL A 12 -11.13 -7.59 0.14
C VAL A 12 -12.45 -7.25 -0.55
N PRO A 13 -13.35 -8.23 -0.74
CA PRO A 13 -14.64 -7.94 -1.36
C PRO A 13 -15.61 -7.14 -0.47
N ASP A 14 -15.45 -7.23 0.85
CA ASP A 14 -16.30 -6.55 1.82
C ASP A 14 -15.45 -6.13 3.02
N LEU A 15 -15.16 -4.84 3.12
CA LEU A 15 -14.28 -4.31 4.15
C LEU A 15 -14.85 -4.49 5.56
N ALA A 16 -16.14 -4.27 5.75
CA ALA A 16 -16.78 -4.42 7.06
C ALA A 16 -16.74 -5.88 7.54
N ALA A 17 -17.01 -6.83 6.65
CA ALA A 17 -16.95 -8.25 6.95
C ALA A 17 -15.51 -8.69 7.28
N ALA A 18 -14.54 -8.22 6.50
CA ALA A 18 -13.13 -8.51 6.74
C ALA A 18 -12.68 -7.98 8.10
N ALA A 19 -13.06 -6.75 8.44
CA ALA A 19 -12.72 -6.14 9.73
C ALA A 19 -13.30 -6.93 10.90
N ARG A 20 -14.58 -7.34 10.81
CA ARG A 20 -15.20 -8.18 11.84
C ARG A 20 -14.46 -9.50 12.01
N ARG A 21 -14.14 -10.16 10.90
CA ARG A 21 -13.44 -11.45 10.93
C ARG A 21 -12.07 -11.34 11.60
N LEU A 22 -11.29 -10.33 11.24
CA LEU A 22 -9.97 -10.11 11.85
C LEU A 22 -10.07 -9.79 13.34
N ARG A 23 -11.09 -9.03 13.72
CA ARG A 23 -11.33 -8.69 15.11
C ARG A 23 -11.75 -9.91 15.93
N ASP A 24 -12.72 -10.66 15.43
CA ASP A 24 -13.32 -11.78 16.16
C ASP A 24 -12.42 -13.01 16.21
N MET A 25 -11.71 -13.33 15.12
CA MET A 25 -10.86 -14.53 15.05
C MET A 25 -9.44 -14.30 15.54
N TYR A 26 -8.88 -13.10 15.30
CA TYR A 26 -7.46 -12.83 15.55
C TYR A 26 -7.22 -11.78 16.62
N GLY A 27 -8.27 -11.16 17.15
CA GLY A 27 -8.13 -10.13 18.18
C GLY A 27 -7.44 -8.85 17.69
N LEU A 28 -7.44 -8.60 16.38
CA LEU A 28 -6.78 -7.44 15.82
C LEU A 28 -7.65 -6.19 15.94
N VAL A 29 -7.01 -5.04 16.06
CA VAL A 29 -7.66 -3.74 16.10
C VAL A 29 -7.61 -3.12 14.72
N ILE A 30 -8.78 -2.81 14.16
CA ILE A 30 -8.91 -2.19 12.86
C ILE A 30 -9.35 -0.73 13.07
N GLY A 31 -8.62 0.19 12.43
CA GLY A 31 -8.94 1.60 12.48
C GLY A 31 -10.20 1.95 11.71
N GLU A 32 -10.60 3.22 11.78
CA GLU A 32 -11.75 3.73 11.08
C GLU A 32 -11.55 3.69 9.56
N ALA A 33 -12.58 3.28 8.82
CA ALA A 33 -12.55 3.25 7.38
C ALA A 33 -12.55 4.68 6.80
N LYS A 34 -11.74 4.90 5.78
CA LYS A 34 -11.61 6.16 5.06
C LYS A 34 -11.79 5.91 3.57
N VAL A 35 -12.22 6.94 2.86
CA VAL A 35 -12.36 6.88 1.40
C VAL A 35 -11.24 7.67 0.74
N ASN A 36 -10.54 7.04 -0.19
CA ASN A 36 -9.66 7.71 -1.12
C ASN A 36 -10.42 7.93 -2.43
N GLU A 37 -10.92 9.15 -2.62
CA GLU A 37 -11.75 9.51 -3.78
C GLU A 37 -10.98 9.39 -5.09
N GLU A 38 -9.71 9.75 -5.09
CA GLU A 38 -8.87 9.74 -6.28
C GLU A 38 -8.68 8.33 -6.81
N GLN A 39 -8.43 7.37 -5.95
CA GLN A 39 -8.26 5.96 -6.34
C GLN A 39 -9.56 5.16 -6.30
N GLY A 40 -10.64 5.73 -5.77
CA GLY A 40 -11.93 5.06 -5.68
C GLY A 40 -11.90 3.85 -4.76
N VAL A 41 -11.20 3.93 -3.64
CA VAL A 41 -11.10 2.85 -2.66
C VAL A 41 -11.57 3.31 -1.29
N ARG A 42 -12.17 2.38 -0.55
CA ARG A 42 -12.40 2.51 0.88
C ARG A 42 -11.37 1.65 1.58
N LEU A 43 -10.69 2.21 2.56
CA LEU A 43 -9.58 1.53 3.22
C LEU A 43 -9.62 1.67 4.73
N ALA A 44 -9.00 0.71 5.41
CA ALA A 44 -8.77 0.76 6.86
C ALA A 44 -7.44 0.09 7.16
N TYR A 45 -6.80 0.51 8.25
CA TYR A 45 -5.51 -0.04 8.67
C TYR A 45 -5.66 -0.93 9.88
N VAL A 46 -4.94 -2.04 9.85
CA VAL A 46 -4.71 -2.91 10.99
C VAL A 46 -3.32 -2.62 11.53
N GLU A 47 -3.22 -2.13 12.75
CA GLU A 47 -1.94 -1.81 13.39
C GLU A 47 -1.35 -3.06 14.05
N LEU A 48 -0.12 -3.40 13.66
CA LEU A 48 0.59 -4.57 14.21
C LEU A 48 1.80 -4.19 15.07
N GLY A 49 2.04 -2.89 15.25
CA GLY A 49 3.19 -2.40 16.02
C GLY A 49 4.47 -2.25 15.20
N ASN A 50 4.85 -3.26 14.43
CA ASN A 50 6.05 -3.23 13.59
C ASN A 50 5.76 -2.87 12.12
N ALA A 51 4.51 -3.04 11.68
CA ALA A 51 4.03 -2.70 10.34
C ALA A 51 2.51 -2.65 10.38
N ARG A 52 1.88 -2.29 9.26
CA ARG A 52 0.42 -2.26 9.13
C ARG A 52 -0.04 -3.19 8.03
N ILE A 53 -1.28 -3.64 8.13
CA ILE A 53 -2.01 -4.20 6.99
C ILE A 53 -3.01 -3.15 6.54
N GLU A 54 -3.01 -2.84 5.26
CA GLU A 54 -4.03 -1.98 4.65
C GLU A 54 -5.08 -2.87 4.02
N LEU A 55 -6.32 -2.74 4.48
CA LEU A 55 -7.47 -3.42 3.87
C LEU A 55 -8.13 -2.45 2.91
N MET A 56 -8.41 -2.88 1.68
CA MET A 56 -9.04 -2.04 0.66
C MET A 56 -10.22 -2.76 0.03
N GLU A 57 -11.30 -2.01 -0.21
CA GLU A 57 -12.39 -2.45 -1.10
C GLU A 57 -12.65 -1.36 -2.14
N PRO A 58 -13.19 -1.70 -3.32
CA PRO A 58 -13.56 -0.68 -4.30
C PRO A 58 -14.71 0.16 -3.77
N ALA A 59 -14.57 1.50 -3.88
CA ALA A 59 -15.63 2.45 -3.53
C ALA A 59 -16.50 2.82 -4.74
N ARG A 60 -16.07 2.43 -5.95
CA ARG A 60 -16.82 2.61 -7.19
C ARG A 60 -16.41 1.55 -8.22
N VAL A 61 -17.27 1.32 -9.21
CA VAL A 61 -17.09 0.23 -10.19
C VAL A 61 -15.87 0.37 -11.09
N ASP A 62 -15.39 1.58 -11.32
CA ASP A 62 -14.21 1.86 -12.14
C ASP A 62 -12.91 1.91 -11.34
N SER A 63 -12.94 1.57 -10.07
CA SER A 63 -11.74 1.48 -9.23
C SER A 63 -10.77 0.42 -9.77
N PRO A 64 -9.44 0.70 -9.76
CA PRO A 64 -8.45 -0.32 -10.14
C PRO A 64 -8.52 -1.60 -9.32
N VAL A 65 -8.93 -1.50 -8.05
CA VAL A 65 -9.07 -2.69 -7.20
C VAL A 65 -10.31 -3.53 -7.53
N ALA A 66 -11.31 -2.95 -8.20
CA ALA A 66 -12.44 -3.73 -8.72
C ALA A 66 -11.98 -4.76 -9.76
N LYS A 67 -11.04 -4.40 -10.63
CA LYS A 67 -10.44 -5.33 -11.60
C LYS A 67 -9.64 -6.43 -10.92
N PHE A 68 -8.97 -6.10 -9.84
CA PHE A 68 -8.26 -7.09 -9.03
C PHE A 68 -9.24 -8.15 -8.49
N LEU A 69 -10.39 -7.72 -7.98
CA LEU A 69 -11.43 -8.63 -7.47
C LEU A 69 -12.07 -9.49 -8.55
N GLU A 70 -12.16 -9.01 -9.78
CA GLU A 70 -12.64 -9.84 -10.91
C GLU A 70 -11.76 -11.08 -11.11
N ARG A 71 -10.45 -10.91 -10.93
CA ARG A 71 -9.47 -12.00 -11.05
C ARG A 71 -9.29 -12.78 -9.75
N ASN A 72 -9.59 -12.17 -8.63
CA ASN A 72 -9.41 -12.72 -7.29
C ASN A 72 -10.67 -12.48 -6.46
N PRO A 73 -11.78 -13.23 -6.71
CA PRO A 73 -13.08 -12.93 -6.11
C PRO A 73 -13.10 -12.97 -4.57
N ASN A 74 -12.19 -13.73 -3.97
CA ASN A 74 -12.07 -13.83 -2.52
C ASN A 74 -11.07 -12.83 -1.92
N GLY A 75 -10.53 -11.94 -2.76
CA GLY A 75 -9.50 -11.00 -2.35
C GLY A 75 -8.09 -11.57 -2.42
N GLY A 76 -7.14 -10.85 -1.91
CA GLY A 76 -5.74 -11.27 -1.87
C GLY A 76 -4.78 -10.10 -1.67
N ILE A 77 -3.50 -10.42 -1.56
CA ILE A 77 -2.45 -9.42 -1.42
C ILE A 77 -2.33 -8.65 -2.74
N HIS A 78 -2.40 -7.32 -2.65
CA HIS A 78 -2.30 -6.44 -3.79
C HIS A 78 -0.87 -5.91 -3.98
N HIS A 79 -0.25 -5.43 -2.91
CA HIS A 79 1.12 -4.93 -2.96
C HIS A 79 1.76 -4.88 -1.58
N PHE A 80 3.08 -4.70 -1.57
CA PHE A 80 3.86 -4.35 -0.38
C PHE A 80 4.25 -2.88 -0.47
N CYS A 81 4.31 -2.20 0.67
CA CYS A 81 4.85 -0.85 0.75
C CYS A 81 6.12 -0.84 1.57
N LEU A 82 7.20 -0.39 0.94
CA LEU A 82 8.50 -0.25 1.58
C LEU A 82 8.75 1.22 1.92
N ALA A 83 9.23 1.46 3.13
CA ALA A 83 9.59 2.79 3.57
C ALA A 83 10.98 3.17 3.03
N VAL A 84 11.10 4.39 2.53
CA VAL A 84 12.35 4.97 2.04
C VAL A 84 12.53 6.36 2.62
N GLY A 85 13.77 6.84 2.70
CA GLY A 85 14.06 8.20 3.20
C GLY A 85 13.71 9.29 2.20
N ASP A 86 13.91 9.02 0.90
CA ASP A 86 13.64 9.95 -0.20
C ASP A 86 13.20 9.17 -1.43
N VAL A 87 11.95 9.35 -1.82
CA VAL A 87 11.36 8.61 -2.96
C VAL A 87 12.02 9.01 -4.27
N GLU A 88 12.25 10.29 -4.51
CA GLU A 88 12.82 10.75 -5.79
C GLU A 88 14.24 10.20 -6.00
N SER A 89 15.07 10.25 -4.97
CA SER A 89 16.42 9.70 -5.00
C SER A 89 16.40 8.18 -5.22
N THR A 90 15.51 7.47 -4.52
CA THR A 90 15.36 6.02 -4.67
C THR A 90 14.90 5.65 -6.07
N VAL A 91 13.93 6.35 -6.62
CA VAL A 91 13.44 6.13 -8.00
C VAL A 91 14.57 6.33 -9.01
N THR A 92 15.35 7.40 -8.86
CA THR A 92 16.49 7.67 -9.75
C THR A 92 17.51 6.52 -9.70
N GLN A 93 17.86 6.05 -8.52
CA GLN A 93 18.80 4.94 -8.35
C GLN A 93 18.27 3.63 -8.95
N LEU A 94 16.98 3.33 -8.75
CA LEU A 94 16.38 2.14 -9.31
C LEU A 94 16.34 2.18 -10.84
N ARG A 95 15.99 3.32 -11.42
CA ARG A 95 16.00 3.50 -12.87
C ARG A 95 17.37 3.36 -13.47
N ASP A 96 18.38 3.93 -12.84
CA ASP A 96 19.77 3.80 -13.29
C ASP A 96 20.22 2.33 -13.32
N LYS A 97 19.60 1.49 -12.49
CA LYS A 97 19.84 0.05 -12.44
C LYS A 97 18.89 -0.77 -13.33
N GLY A 98 18.00 -0.11 -14.06
CA GLY A 98 17.12 -0.75 -15.04
C GLY A 98 15.73 -1.10 -14.54
N ALA A 99 15.36 -0.72 -13.31
CA ALA A 99 14.01 -0.96 -12.80
C ALA A 99 12.99 0.00 -13.42
N ARG A 100 11.78 -0.50 -13.66
CA ARG A 100 10.68 0.28 -14.22
C ARG A 100 9.82 0.84 -13.10
N VAL A 101 9.62 2.16 -13.11
CA VAL A 101 8.71 2.86 -12.22
C VAL A 101 7.42 3.14 -13.00
N LEU A 102 6.27 2.80 -12.41
CA LEU A 102 4.98 2.91 -13.07
C LEU A 102 4.52 4.38 -13.22
N GLY A 103 3.55 4.61 -14.10
CA GLY A 103 3.04 5.93 -14.42
C GLY A 103 4.04 6.72 -15.26
N ASP A 104 4.15 8.02 -14.98
CA ASP A 104 5.13 8.91 -15.63
C ASP A 104 6.52 8.81 -14.99
N GLY A 105 6.67 7.94 -14.00
CA GLY A 105 7.90 7.75 -13.27
C GLY A 105 8.24 8.86 -12.28
N LYS A 106 7.30 9.75 -12.02
CA LYS A 106 7.43 10.79 -10.99
C LYS A 106 6.79 10.34 -9.70
N ALA A 107 7.30 10.86 -8.59
CA ALA A 107 6.69 10.64 -7.29
C ALA A 107 5.29 11.28 -7.26
N GLN A 108 4.33 10.58 -6.67
CA GLN A 108 2.98 11.06 -6.39
C GLN A 108 2.86 11.33 -4.90
N VAL A 109 1.77 11.98 -4.49
CA VAL A 109 1.50 12.23 -3.07
C VAL A 109 0.24 11.45 -2.69
N ASN A 110 0.32 10.67 -1.62
CA ASN A 110 -0.81 9.90 -1.12
C ASN A 110 -1.73 10.76 -0.22
N VAL A 111 -2.81 10.15 0.28
CA VAL A 111 -3.81 10.84 1.13
C VAL A 111 -3.24 11.34 2.46
N HIS A 112 -2.09 10.82 2.89
CA HIS A 112 -1.40 11.23 4.12
C HIS A 112 -0.35 12.30 3.87
N GLY A 113 -0.21 12.79 2.62
CA GLY A 113 0.79 13.77 2.24
C GLY A 113 2.19 13.19 2.00
N ALA A 114 2.36 11.88 2.04
CA ALA A 114 3.64 11.25 1.77
C ALA A 114 3.87 11.05 0.28
N ARG A 115 5.11 11.22 -0.16
CA ARG A 115 5.51 10.91 -1.54
C ARG A 115 5.58 9.41 -1.74
N ILE A 116 5.05 8.94 -2.86
CA ILE A 116 5.01 7.53 -3.21
C ILE A 116 5.42 7.32 -4.67
N ALA A 117 5.87 6.11 -4.96
CA ALA A 117 6.07 5.61 -6.32
C ALA A 117 5.83 4.11 -6.33
N PHE A 118 5.49 3.56 -7.50
CA PHE A 118 5.29 2.12 -7.66
C PHE A 118 6.33 1.54 -8.61
N VAL A 119 6.89 0.41 -8.25
CA VAL A 119 7.83 -0.35 -9.08
C VAL A 119 7.10 -1.51 -9.75
N HIS A 120 7.36 -1.70 -11.04
CA HIS A 120 6.73 -2.75 -11.83
C HIS A 120 7.02 -4.13 -11.23
N PRO A 121 6.01 -5.04 -11.17
CA PRO A 121 6.18 -6.36 -10.56
C PRO A 121 7.34 -7.19 -11.13
N LYS A 122 7.62 -7.06 -12.42
CA LYS A 122 8.74 -7.78 -13.04
C LYS A 122 10.11 -7.37 -12.49
N ASP A 123 10.18 -6.19 -11.89
CA ASP A 123 11.43 -5.69 -11.31
C ASP A 123 11.49 -5.84 -9.79
N PHE A 124 10.47 -6.47 -9.20
CA PHE A 124 10.48 -6.89 -7.81
C PHE A 124 9.86 -8.29 -7.64
N LEU A 125 10.49 -9.29 -8.22
CA LEU A 125 10.21 -10.71 -7.97
C LEU A 125 8.76 -11.12 -8.22
N GLY A 126 8.03 -10.40 -9.06
CA GLY A 126 6.63 -10.67 -9.39
C GLY A 126 5.61 -9.96 -8.51
N ALA A 127 6.04 -9.17 -7.53
CA ALA A 127 5.15 -8.40 -6.65
C ALA A 127 5.12 -6.92 -7.02
N LEU A 128 3.96 -6.32 -6.99
CA LEU A 128 3.84 -4.87 -7.06
C LEU A 128 4.36 -4.27 -5.75
N VAL A 129 5.26 -3.30 -5.84
CA VAL A 129 5.86 -2.65 -4.69
C VAL A 129 5.62 -1.14 -4.75
N GLU A 130 5.09 -0.61 -3.66
CA GLU A 130 5.00 0.82 -3.39
C GLU A 130 6.22 1.25 -2.59
N LEU A 131 6.78 2.38 -2.95
CA LEU A 131 7.80 3.08 -2.15
C LEU A 131 7.12 4.28 -1.52
N GLU A 132 7.23 4.43 -0.21
CA GLU A 132 6.63 5.53 0.54
C GLU A 132 7.69 6.25 1.35
N GLU A 133 7.72 7.58 1.23
CA GLU A 133 8.69 8.38 1.95
C GLU A 133 8.33 8.47 3.43
N HIS A 134 9.24 7.99 4.26
CA HIS A 134 9.16 8.14 5.71
C HIS A 134 10.36 8.97 6.16
N GLN A 135 10.09 10.10 6.78
CA GLN A 135 11.15 10.88 7.40
C GLN A 135 11.54 10.19 8.71
N ASP A 136 12.83 10.02 8.92
CA ASP A 136 13.33 9.61 10.22
C ASP A 136 13.02 10.72 11.21
N GLU A 137 12.12 10.48 12.14
CA GLU A 137 11.99 11.35 13.30
C GLU A 137 13.29 11.24 14.09
N GLU A 138 14.01 12.34 14.25
CA GLU A 138 15.20 12.38 15.11
C GLU A 138 14.82 11.87 16.50
N GLY A 139 15.32 10.69 16.86
CA GLY A 139 15.16 10.10 18.18
C GLY A 139 13.91 9.26 18.40
N GLY A 140 13.12 8.96 17.37
CA GLY A 140 11.96 8.07 17.46
C GLY A 140 12.33 6.63 17.16
N ALA A 141 12.14 5.73 18.11
CA ALA A 141 12.12 4.30 17.85
C ALA A 141 10.85 3.99 17.02
N ARG A 142 10.99 3.30 15.91
CA ARG A 142 9.86 2.77 15.17
C ARG A 142 9.33 1.53 15.84
#